data_454644520f9696d45e09837793d654d2
#
_entry.id   454644520f9696d45e09837793d654d2
#
_cell.length_a   1.000
_cell.length_b   1.000
_cell.length_c   1.000
_cell.angle_alpha   90.00
_cell.angle_beta   90.00
_cell.angle_gamma   90.00
#
_symmetry.space_group_name_H-M   'P 1'
#
loop_
_entity.id
_entity.type
_entity.pdbx_description
1 polymer ?
#
loop_
_entity_poly.entity_id
_entity_poly.type
_entity_poly.pdbx_seq_one_letter_code
_entity_poly.pdbx_strand_id
1 'polypeptide(L)'
;FMGARIQLYGADNYDTLRGIYLDGVVLDEYAQMNPKMFSEVIRPALSDRKGYAIFIGTPKGKNEFYDLYHSAPEKKGWARFLYKASETGILDDEELELAKQDMAETEFEQEYECSWSAALRGAYYAKEIETAYEEDRVGKVPYDPSKQVVTSWDLGVSDATSIWFVQFVGKAVHVIDYYESSNEGLPHYIDVLNRKGYRYGAHIAPHDIVVREFSTGKSRRDLAFDLGIDFQVAPKLKVMDGIDTTRTFLNKCWFDQENTKKGLEALLQYRSSYDDKKKIWSQRPVHDWTSHASDAFRYLCITDVVFTGNDSVWGRELPETDLSWIV
;
A
#
# COMPACT_ATOMS: atom_id res chain seq x y z
N PHE A 1 15.59 15.07 36.23
CA PHE A 1 15.35 13.82 35.48
C PHE A 1 16.40 12.82 35.90
N MET A 2 16.05 11.90 36.79
CA MET A 2 16.99 10.91 37.31
C MET A 2 17.20 9.80 36.25
N GLY A 3 18.19 9.99 35.36
CA GLY A 3 18.66 8.91 34.48
C GLY A 3 17.74 8.48 33.32
N ALA A 4 16.63 9.18 33.05
CA ALA A 4 15.79 8.88 31.89
C ALA A 4 16.49 9.27 30.58
N ARG A 5 16.42 8.43 29.56
CA ARG A 5 16.96 8.67 28.22
C ARG A 5 15.83 8.79 27.23
N ILE A 6 15.82 9.88 26.49
CA ILE A 6 14.91 10.11 25.37
C ILE A 6 15.72 10.03 24.08
N GLN A 7 15.23 9.29 23.09
CA GLN A 7 15.86 9.15 21.77
C GLN A 7 14.82 9.38 20.68
N LEU A 8 15.23 10.02 19.60
CA LEU A 8 14.40 10.23 18.40
C LEU A 8 14.91 9.31 17.31
N TYR A 9 13.95 8.67 16.60
CA TYR A 9 14.22 7.75 15.51
C TYR A 9 13.32 8.07 14.33
N GLY A 10 13.81 7.87 13.09
CA GLY A 10 12.98 7.86 11.91
C GLY A 10 12.22 6.54 11.79
N ALA A 11 10.99 6.60 11.26
CA ALA A 11 10.12 5.44 11.09
C ALA A 11 10.31 4.71 9.75
N ASP A 12 11.02 5.31 8.78
CA ASP A 12 11.15 4.80 7.42
C ASP A 12 11.86 3.43 7.37
N ASN A 13 12.87 3.24 8.22
CA ASN A 13 13.59 1.97 8.33
C ASN A 13 13.43 1.38 9.74
N TYR A 14 12.21 0.99 10.07
CA TYR A 14 11.85 0.51 11.40
C TYR A 14 12.53 -0.80 11.81
N ASP A 15 13.03 -1.59 10.87
CA ASP A 15 13.79 -2.81 11.18
C ASP A 15 15.09 -2.53 11.94
N THR A 16 15.68 -1.35 11.78
CA THR A 16 16.86 -0.91 12.55
C THR A 16 16.58 -0.75 14.04
N LEU A 17 15.32 -0.68 14.42
CA LEU A 17 14.87 -0.57 15.81
C LEU A 17 14.71 -1.94 16.50
N ARG A 18 14.98 -3.05 15.81
CA ARG A 18 14.96 -4.37 16.43
C ARG A 18 16.04 -4.50 17.51
N GLY A 19 15.66 -5.05 18.65
CA GLY A 19 16.59 -5.29 19.78
C GLY A 19 16.74 -4.11 20.75
N ILE A 20 16.01 -3.00 20.56
CA ILE A 20 15.94 -1.95 21.57
C ILE A 20 14.97 -2.32 22.70
N TYR A 21 15.20 -1.74 23.88
CA TYR A 21 14.34 -1.91 25.06
C TYR A 21 13.66 -0.59 25.37
N LEU A 22 12.32 -0.58 25.49
CA LEU A 22 11.54 0.62 25.65
C LEU A 22 10.73 0.56 26.94
N ASP A 23 10.81 1.62 27.75
CA ASP A 23 9.88 1.89 28.87
C ASP A 23 8.61 2.59 28.36
N GLY A 24 8.71 3.31 27.25
CA GLY A 24 7.60 3.96 26.57
C GLY A 24 8.01 4.41 25.17
N VAL A 25 7.03 4.62 24.31
CA VAL A 25 7.21 5.14 22.96
C VAL A 25 6.09 6.10 22.62
N VAL A 26 6.44 7.15 21.87
CA VAL A 26 5.48 8.02 21.19
C VAL A 26 5.68 7.80 19.70
N LEU A 27 4.63 7.40 19.02
CA LEU A 27 4.56 7.20 17.58
C LEU A 27 3.82 8.41 17.01
N ASP A 28 4.59 9.40 16.58
CA ASP A 28 4.08 10.65 16.06
C ASP A 28 3.79 10.53 14.55
N GLU A 29 2.69 11.08 14.08
CA GLU A 29 2.19 10.91 12.72
C GLU A 29 1.94 9.43 12.35
N TYR A 30 1.41 8.66 13.30
CA TYR A 30 1.24 7.21 13.14
C TYR A 30 0.44 6.79 11.90
N ALA A 31 -0.52 7.61 11.47
CA ALA A 31 -1.29 7.38 10.26
C ALA A 31 -0.42 7.28 8.97
N GLN A 32 0.83 7.75 9.01
CA GLN A 32 1.77 7.72 7.89
C GLN A 32 2.83 6.62 8.03
N MET A 33 2.88 5.92 9.17
CA MET A 33 3.85 4.86 9.42
C MET A 33 3.41 3.53 8.83
N ASN A 34 4.40 2.68 8.52
CA ASN A 34 4.10 1.29 8.16
C ASN A 34 3.45 0.57 9.35
N PRO A 35 2.26 -0.03 9.20
CA PRO A 35 1.54 -0.71 10.29
C PRO A 35 2.35 -1.81 10.97
N LYS A 36 3.25 -2.49 10.24
CA LYS A 36 4.13 -3.54 10.77
C LYS A 36 5.11 -3.04 11.81
N MET A 37 5.50 -1.76 11.74
CA MET A 37 6.44 -1.19 12.69
C MET A 37 6.01 -1.42 14.14
N PHE A 38 4.76 -1.13 14.46
CA PHE A 38 4.27 -1.35 15.82
C PHE A 38 4.18 -2.83 16.18
N SER A 39 3.52 -3.63 15.35
CA SER A 39 3.23 -5.04 15.66
C SER A 39 4.48 -5.91 15.71
N GLU A 40 5.44 -5.70 14.81
CA GLU A 40 6.59 -6.58 14.64
C GLU A 40 7.84 -6.13 15.41
N VAL A 41 7.99 -4.82 15.66
CA VAL A 41 9.21 -4.26 16.25
C VAL A 41 8.94 -3.57 17.59
N ILE A 42 8.04 -2.61 17.63
CA ILE A 42 7.84 -1.77 18.82
C ILE A 42 7.11 -2.56 19.92
N ARG A 43 6.06 -3.30 19.59
CA ARG A 43 5.32 -4.08 20.60
C ARG A 43 6.18 -5.11 21.32
N PRO A 44 7.06 -5.90 20.64
CA PRO A 44 8.04 -6.75 21.32
C PRO A 44 9.01 -5.97 22.21
N ALA A 45 9.53 -4.83 21.74
CA ALA A 45 10.48 -4.00 22.49
C ALA A 45 9.92 -3.42 23.80
N LEU A 46 8.59 -3.26 23.88
CA LEU A 46 7.88 -2.82 25.09
C LEU A 46 7.60 -3.96 26.10
N SER A 47 7.65 -5.22 25.63
CA SER A 47 7.11 -6.36 26.40
C SER A 47 7.89 -6.63 27.67
N ASP A 48 9.22 -6.60 27.62
CA ASP A 48 10.09 -6.93 28.76
C ASP A 48 9.87 -5.97 29.94
N ARG A 49 9.64 -4.70 29.65
CA ARG A 49 9.48 -3.64 30.65
C ARG A 49 8.04 -3.29 30.95
N LYS A 50 7.10 -3.96 30.29
CA LYS A 50 5.66 -3.62 30.36
C LYS A 50 5.43 -2.15 30.03
N GLY A 51 6.18 -1.66 29.03
CA GLY A 51 6.18 -0.27 28.60
C GLY A 51 4.85 0.15 27.96
N TYR A 52 4.68 1.46 27.76
CA TYR A 52 3.48 2.04 27.16
C TYR A 52 3.76 2.56 25.74
N ALA A 53 2.72 2.68 24.93
CA ALA A 53 2.74 3.31 23.62
C ALA A 53 1.70 4.42 23.56
N ILE A 54 2.09 5.54 22.95
CA ILE A 54 1.20 6.65 22.62
C ILE A 54 1.24 6.81 21.10
N PHE A 55 0.08 6.79 20.45
CA PHE A 55 -0.10 6.98 19.04
C PHE A 55 -0.71 8.37 18.84
N ILE A 56 -0.03 9.22 18.09
CA ILE A 56 -0.47 10.59 17.82
C ILE A 56 -0.47 10.79 16.31
N GLY A 57 -1.35 11.64 15.82
CA GLY A 57 -1.38 12.08 14.44
C GLY A 57 -2.75 12.53 14.00
N THR A 58 -2.78 13.12 12.82
CA THR A 58 -4.00 13.46 12.11
C THR A 58 -4.55 12.24 11.38
N PRO A 59 -5.87 12.03 11.33
CA PRO A 59 -6.47 10.99 10.51
C PRO A 59 -6.06 11.07 9.05
N LYS A 60 -5.77 9.91 8.45
CA LYS A 60 -5.41 9.83 7.02
C LYS A 60 -6.14 8.64 6.37
N GLY A 61 -7.46 8.80 6.23
CA GLY A 61 -8.32 7.74 5.72
C GLY A 61 -8.55 6.59 6.72
N LYS A 62 -9.23 5.54 6.27
CA LYS A 62 -9.55 4.35 7.09
C LYS A 62 -8.41 3.34 7.04
N ASN A 63 -7.32 3.64 7.72
CA ASN A 63 -6.11 2.82 7.81
C ASN A 63 -5.95 2.16 9.19
N GLU A 64 -4.79 1.58 9.47
CA GLU A 64 -4.48 0.94 10.77
C GLU A 64 -4.68 1.90 11.96
N PHE A 65 -4.43 3.22 11.79
CA PHE A 65 -4.69 4.20 12.85
C PHE A 65 -6.19 4.36 13.12
N TYR A 66 -7.01 4.33 12.07
CA TYR A 66 -8.47 4.28 12.19
C TYR A 66 -8.92 3.05 12.97
N ASP A 67 -8.43 1.86 12.60
CA ASP A 67 -8.79 0.61 13.26
C ASP A 67 -8.34 0.59 14.73
N LEU A 68 -7.11 1.08 14.97
CA LEU A 68 -6.57 1.19 16.32
C LEU A 68 -7.44 2.10 17.19
N TYR A 69 -7.82 3.26 16.67
CA TYR A 69 -8.68 4.22 17.37
C TYR A 69 -10.06 3.62 17.67
N HIS A 70 -10.69 2.96 16.70
CA HIS A 70 -12.04 2.41 16.88
C HIS A 70 -12.07 1.16 17.76
N SER A 71 -11.04 0.33 17.70
CA SER A 71 -10.94 -0.86 18.57
C SER A 71 -10.40 -0.59 19.98
N ALA A 72 -9.84 0.59 20.25
CA ALA A 72 -9.24 0.91 21.54
C ALA A 72 -10.20 0.72 22.75
N PRO A 73 -11.50 1.08 22.69
CA PRO A 73 -12.42 0.88 23.83
C PRO A 73 -12.63 -0.58 24.20
N GLU A 74 -12.43 -1.51 23.28
CA GLU A 74 -12.61 -2.95 23.50
C GLU A 74 -11.36 -3.59 24.11
N LYS A 75 -10.23 -2.88 24.12
CA LYS A 75 -8.94 -3.37 24.59
C LYS A 75 -8.64 -2.91 26.01
N LYS A 76 -8.38 -3.87 26.90
CA LYS A 76 -8.03 -3.55 28.29
C LYS A 76 -6.75 -2.71 28.39
N GLY A 77 -6.82 -1.58 29.08
CA GLY A 77 -5.69 -0.68 29.30
C GLY A 77 -5.40 0.28 28.16
N TRP A 78 -6.33 0.39 27.21
CA TRP A 78 -6.28 1.37 26.14
C TRP A 78 -7.25 2.52 26.40
N ALA A 79 -6.87 3.71 25.95
CA ALA A 79 -7.71 4.89 25.92
C ALA A 79 -7.57 5.56 24.55
N ARG A 80 -8.61 6.28 24.12
CA ARG A 80 -8.58 7.06 22.89
C ARG A 80 -9.09 8.46 23.14
N PHE A 81 -8.53 9.40 22.44
CA PHE A 81 -8.90 10.80 22.45
C PHE A 81 -8.98 11.32 21.04
N LEU A 82 -9.90 12.23 20.78
CA LEU A 82 -10.01 12.94 19.51
C LEU A 82 -10.38 14.39 19.86
N TYR A 83 -9.59 15.32 19.37
CA TYR A 83 -9.73 16.74 19.65
C TYR A 83 -9.82 17.50 18.34
N LYS A 84 -11.02 17.92 17.98
CA LYS A 84 -11.23 18.79 16.82
C LYS A 84 -10.91 20.22 17.20
N ALA A 85 -10.33 20.99 16.28
CA ALA A 85 -10.01 22.37 16.52
C ALA A 85 -11.24 23.20 16.89
N SER A 86 -12.37 22.96 16.21
CA SER A 86 -13.65 23.61 16.49
C SER A 86 -14.23 23.34 17.90
N GLU A 87 -13.83 22.23 18.55
CA GLU A 87 -14.37 21.82 19.84
C GLU A 87 -13.45 22.19 21.02
N THR A 88 -12.16 22.40 20.77
CA THR A 88 -11.16 22.61 21.83
C THR A 88 -11.09 24.04 22.34
N GLY A 89 -11.48 25.01 21.53
CA GLY A 89 -11.32 26.45 21.85
C GLY A 89 -9.86 26.90 22.01
N ILE A 90 -8.89 26.09 21.52
CA ILE A 90 -7.46 26.46 21.54
C ILE A 90 -7.15 27.50 20.45
N LEU A 91 -7.76 27.34 19.29
CA LEU A 91 -7.79 28.32 18.22
C LEU A 91 -9.08 29.13 18.33
N ASP A 92 -8.98 30.43 18.05
CA ASP A 92 -10.18 31.27 17.98
C ASP A 92 -10.92 31.07 16.63
N ASP A 93 -12.18 31.50 16.58
CA ASP A 93 -13.02 31.33 15.40
C ASP A 93 -12.49 32.09 14.18
N GLU A 94 -11.81 33.21 14.39
CA GLU A 94 -11.22 34.01 13.30
C GLU A 94 -10.06 33.26 12.63
N GLU A 95 -9.19 32.61 13.42
CA GLU A 95 -8.10 31.80 12.92
C GLU A 95 -8.61 30.54 12.17
N LEU A 96 -9.67 29.90 12.67
CA LEU A 96 -10.29 28.76 11.99
C LEU A 96 -10.92 29.14 10.64
N GLU A 97 -11.55 30.32 10.57
CA GLU A 97 -12.10 30.83 9.31
C GLU A 97 -11.01 31.22 8.31
N LEU A 98 -9.88 31.77 8.77
CA LEU A 98 -8.71 32.02 7.92
C LEU A 98 -8.12 30.72 7.39
N ALA A 99 -7.95 29.71 8.24
CA ALA A 99 -7.46 28.41 7.82
C ALA A 99 -8.36 27.76 6.75
N LYS A 100 -9.69 27.90 6.89
CA LYS A 100 -10.65 27.44 5.88
C LYS A 100 -10.49 28.13 4.53
N GLN A 101 -10.13 29.41 4.53
CA GLN A 101 -9.95 30.18 3.29
C GLN A 101 -8.64 29.82 2.59
N ASP A 102 -7.61 29.40 3.35
CA ASP A 102 -6.27 29.17 2.84
C ASP A 102 -6.05 27.75 2.33
N MET A 103 -6.95 26.80 2.61
CA MET A 103 -6.81 25.40 2.22
C MET A 103 -8.09 24.81 1.61
N ALA A 104 -7.97 23.63 0.99
CA ALA A 104 -9.13 22.92 0.49
C ALA A 104 -10.03 22.44 1.65
N GLU A 105 -11.35 22.40 1.45
CA GLU A 105 -12.31 21.94 2.45
C GLU A 105 -11.96 20.57 3.02
N THR A 106 -11.60 19.61 2.15
CA THR A 106 -11.17 18.26 2.58
C THR A 106 -9.91 18.26 3.42
N GLU A 107 -9.00 19.19 3.18
CA GLU A 107 -7.76 19.35 3.96
C GLU A 107 -8.07 19.96 5.33
N PHE A 108 -8.95 20.96 5.38
CA PHE A 108 -9.42 21.53 6.65
C PHE A 108 -10.15 20.48 7.49
N GLU A 109 -11.07 19.74 6.90
CA GLU A 109 -11.79 18.63 7.54
C GLU A 109 -10.82 17.58 8.11
N GLN A 110 -9.74 17.27 7.41
CA GLN A 110 -8.74 16.32 7.85
C GLN A 110 -7.87 16.87 8.99
N GLU A 111 -7.26 18.03 8.79
CA GLU A 111 -6.21 18.55 9.69
C GLU A 111 -6.80 19.22 10.93
N TYR A 112 -7.96 19.87 10.82
CA TYR A 112 -8.59 20.62 11.92
C TYR A 112 -9.80 19.90 12.53
N GLU A 113 -10.56 19.15 11.73
CA GLU A 113 -11.77 18.48 12.21
C GLU A 113 -11.59 16.97 12.37
N CYS A 114 -10.36 16.47 12.24
CA CYS A 114 -10.02 15.06 12.46
C CYS A 114 -10.87 14.07 11.63
N SER A 115 -11.23 14.46 10.39
CA SER A 115 -12.05 13.64 9.52
C SER A 115 -11.29 12.43 9.01
N TRP A 116 -11.86 11.24 9.20
CA TRP A 116 -11.33 9.98 8.65
C TRP A 116 -11.74 9.74 7.20
N SER A 117 -12.70 10.50 6.68
CA SER A 117 -13.22 10.38 5.33
C SER A 117 -12.62 11.37 4.34
N ALA A 118 -11.79 12.30 4.80
CA ALA A 118 -11.11 13.21 3.89
C ALA A 118 -10.07 12.44 3.05
N ALA A 119 -10.15 12.59 1.73
CA ALA A 119 -9.18 11.99 0.82
C ALA A 119 -7.79 12.60 1.06
N LEU A 120 -6.74 11.75 1.07
CA LEU A 120 -5.36 12.22 1.19
C LEU A 120 -5.02 13.15 0.01
N ARG A 121 -4.55 14.34 0.32
CA ARG A 121 -4.10 15.29 -0.70
C ARG A 121 -3.02 14.68 -1.57
N GLY A 122 -3.27 14.66 -2.89
CA GLY A 122 -2.34 14.08 -3.86
C GLY A 122 -2.35 12.56 -3.94
N ALA A 123 -3.26 11.87 -3.25
CA ALA A 123 -3.43 10.43 -3.39
C ALA A 123 -3.88 10.08 -4.82
N TYR A 124 -3.26 9.04 -5.38
CA TYR A 124 -3.52 8.66 -6.77
C TYR A 124 -4.78 7.80 -6.91
N TYR A 125 -5.10 6.96 -5.93
CA TYR A 125 -6.15 5.93 -6.03
C TYR A 125 -7.23 6.04 -4.95
N ALA A 126 -7.17 7.07 -4.09
CA ALA A 126 -8.10 7.20 -2.97
C ALA A 126 -9.56 7.18 -3.41
N LYS A 127 -9.89 7.96 -4.45
CA LYS A 127 -11.25 8.03 -5.00
C LYS A 127 -11.76 6.68 -5.49
N GLU A 128 -10.95 5.95 -6.25
CA GLU A 128 -11.32 4.65 -6.83
C GLU A 128 -11.50 3.59 -5.73
N ILE A 129 -10.68 3.63 -4.70
CA ILE A 129 -10.80 2.72 -3.55
C ILE A 129 -12.00 3.10 -2.68
N GLU A 130 -12.25 4.38 -2.42
CA GLU A 130 -13.46 4.85 -1.72
C GLU A 130 -14.73 4.42 -2.46
N THR A 131 -14.78 4.62 -3.77
CA THR A 131 -15.87 4.13 -4.61
C THR A 131 -16.04 2.60 -4.51
N ALA A 132 -14.94 1.86 -4.41
CA ALA A 132 -15.02 0.41 -4.22
C ALA A 132 -15.65 0.03 -2.86
N TYR A 133 -15.41 0.80 -1.80
CA TYR A 133 -16.09 0.61 -0.51
C TYR A 133 -17.57 0.98 -0.59
N GLU A 134 -17.92 2.11 -1.24
CA GLU A 134 -19.30 2.57 -1.40
C GLU A 134 -20.17 1.60 -2.24
N GLU A 135 -19.55 0.93 -3.20
CA GLU A 135 -20.20 -0.06 -4.07
C GLU A 135 -20.15 -1.48 -3.54
N ASP A 136 -19.77 -1.70 -2.27
CA ASP A 136 -19.62 -3.01 -1.63
C ASP A 136 -18.67 -3.96 -2.39
N ARG A 137 -17.69 -3.41 -3.13
CA ARG A 137 -16.65 -4.18 -3.84
C ARG A 137 -15.44 -4.54 -2.96
N VAL A 138 -15.41 -4.05 -1.71
CA VAL A 138 -14.45 -4.44 -0.68
C VAL A 138 -15.20 -5.25 0.38
N GLY A 139 -14.96 -6.55 0.41
CA GLY A 139 -15.69 -7.47 1.29
C GLY A 139 -15.13 -8.88 1.21
N LYS A 140 -15.98 -9.89 1.26
CA LYS A 140 -15.55 -11.28 1.14
C LYS A 140 -15.43 -11.70 -0.33
N VAL A 141 -14.20 -11.92 -0.79
CA VAL A 141 -13.89 -12.35 -2.16
C VAL A 141 -13.09 -13.65 -2.12
N PRO A 142 -13.76 -14.81 -2.00
CA PRO A 142 -13.07 -16.08 -1.82
C PRO A 142 -12.34 -16.53 -3.08
N TYR A 143 -11.27 -17.32 -2.90
CA TYR A 143 -10.60 -18.03 -3.97
C TYR A 143 -11.55 -19.01 -4.67
N ASP A 144 -11.60 -18.95 -6.01
CA ASP A 144 -12.32 -19.91 -6.86
C ASP A 144 -11.33 -20.94 -7.44
N PRO A 145 -11.39 -22.22 -7.01
CA PRO A 145 -10.48 -23.25 -7.50
C PRO A 145 -10.61 -23.55 -9.01
N SER A 146 -11.71 -23.16 -9.63
CA SER A 146 -11.92 -23.32 -11.07
C SER A 146 -11.14 -22.34 -11.92
N LYS A 147 -10.66 -21.23 -11.33
CA LYS A 147 -9.93 -20.16 -11.99
C LYS A 147 -8.45 -20.17 -11.62
N GLN A 148 -7.60 -19.82 -12.58
CA GLN A 148 -6.18 -19.63 -12.31
C GLN A 148 -5.94 -18.31 -11.59
N VAL A 149 -4.94 -18.30 -10.68
CA VAL A 149 -4.48 -17.10 -9.98
C VAL A 149 -3.32 -16.49 -10.75
N VAL A 150 -3.42 -15.21 -11.00
CA VAL A 150 -2.32 -14.38 -11.50
C VAL A 150 -1.68 -13.67 -10.33
N THR A 151 -0.36 -13.66 -10.26
CA THR A 151 0.37 -12.88 -9.26
C THR A 151 1.10 -11.71 -9.92
N SER A 152 1.12 -10.57 -9.26
CA SER A 152 1.89 -9.42 -9.69
C SER A 152 2.82 -8.96 -8.60
N TRP A 153 4.09 -8.76 -8.94
CA TRP A 153 5.17 -8.60 -7.99
C TRP A 153 5.88 -7.26 -8.17
N ASP A 154 6.27 -6.67 -7.05
CA ASP A 154 7.36 -5.70 -6.99
C ASP A 154 8.49 -6.31 -6.16
N LEU A 155 9.69 -6.40 -6.72
CA LEU A 155 10.80 -7.19 -6.19
C LEU A 155 11.86 -6.27 -5.56
N GLY A 156 11.76 -6.01 -4.26
CA GLY A 156 12.79 -5.35 -3.46
C GLY A 156 13.86 -6.34 -2.95
N VAL A 157 15.12 -5.90 -2.82
CA VAL A 157 16.20 -6.71 -2.21
C VAL A 157 16.40 -6.32 -0.74
N SER A 158 16.57 -5.03 -0.47
CA SER A 158 16.64 -4.44 0.88
C SER A 158 15.32 -3.78 1.31
N ASP A 159 14.40 -3.63 0.37
CA ASP A 159 13.05 -3.12 0.56
C ASP A 159 12.03 -4.26 0.55
N ALA A 160 10.76 -3.94 0.78
CA ALA A 160 9.71 -4.93 0.75
C ALA A 160 9.50 -5.50 -0.66
N THR A 161 9.37 -6.82 -0.77
CA THR A 161 8.77 -7.46 -1.95
C THR A 161 7.29 -7.60 -1.71
N SER A 162 6.47 -7.10 -2.64
CA SER A 162 5.02 -7.11 -2.58
C SER A 162 4.42 -7.99 -3.67
N ILE A 163 3.41 -8.78 -3.32
CA ILE A 163 2.75 -9.74 -4.23
C ILE A 163 1.24 -9.61 -4.11
N TRP A 164 0.57 -9.27 -5.21
CA TRP A 164 -0.89 -9.35 -5.33
C TRP A 164 -1.31 -10.65 -5.98
N PHE A 165 -2.44 -11.21 -5.52
CA PHE A 165 -3.03 -12.44 -6.04
C PHE A 165 -4.42 -12.12 -6.58
N VAL A 166 -4.64 -12.37 -7.86
CA VAL A 166 -5.90 -12.01 -8.52
C VAL A 166 -6.45 -13.15 -9.38
N GLN A 167 -7.76 -13.14 -9.54
CA GLN A 167 -8.47 -14.02 -10.47
C GLN A 167 -9.34 -13.18 -11.40
N PHE A 168 -9.34 -13.52 -12.69
CA PHE A 168 -10.19 -12.87 -13.67
C PHE A 168 -11.52 -13.63 -13.79
N VAL A 169 -12.64 -12.96 -13.50
CA VAL A 169 -13.98 -13.54 -13.47
C VAL A 169 -14.89 -12.75 -14.41
N GLY A 170 -14.98 -13.17 -15.66
CA GLY A 170 -15.67 -12.40 -16.70
C GLY A 170 -15.02 -11.03 -16.89
N LYS A 171 -15.77 -9.94 -16.64
CA LYS A 171 -15.25 -8.57 -16.71
C LYS A 171 -14.69 -8.05 -15.38
N ALA A 172 -14.88 -8.78 -14.30
CA ALA A 172 -14.42 -8.41 -12.96
C ALA A 172 -13.04 -9.00 -12.67
N VAL A 173 -12.31 -8.33 -11.79
CA VAL A 173 -11.02 -8.78 -11.25
C VAL A 173 -11.19 -9.00 -9.75
N HIS A 174 -11.07 -10.22 -9.31
CA HIS A 174 -11.13 -10.60 -7.91
C HIS A 174 -9.72 -10.56 -7.32
N VAL A 175 -9.45 -9.60 -6.47
CA VAL A 175 -8.20 -9.47 -5.73
C VAL A 175 -8.37 -10.23 -4.43
N ILE A 176 -7.88 -11.46 -4.41
CA ILE A 176 -8.19 -12.43 -3.36
C ILE A 176 -7.20 -12.42 -2.21
N ASP A 177 -5.99 -11.89 -2.43
CA ASP A 177 -4.94 -11.96 -1.41
C ASP A 177 -3.82 -10.95 -1.72
N TYR A 178 -3.04 -10.63 -0.68
CA TYR A 178 -1.85 -9.79 -0.74
C TYR A 178 -0.79 -10.34 0.22
N TYR A 179 0.46 -10.29 -0.18
CA TYR A 179 1.59 -10.66 0.66
C TYR A 179 2.74 -9.68 0.49
N GLU A 180 3.38 -9.31 1.57
CA GLU A 180 4.63 -8.56 1.53
C GLU A 180 5.59 -9.04 2.62
N SER A 181 6.88 -9.02 2.33
CA SER A 181 7.96 -9.25 3.28
C SER A 181 9.20 -8.49 2.85
N SER A 182 10.12 -8.23 3.79
CA SER A 182 11.40 -7.57 3.56
C SER A 182 12.54 -8.49 3.96
N ASN A 183 13.74 -8.26 3.39
CA ASN A 183 14.96 -9.00 3.71
C ASN A 183 14.90 -10.50 3.45
N GLU A 184 14.04 -10.92 2.53
CA GLU A 184 13.88 -12.32 2.15
C GLU A 184 14.37 -12.58 0.72
N GLY A 185 14.89 -13.76 0.49
CA GLY A 185 15.28 -14.21 -0.84
C GLY A 185 14.13 -14.81 -1.63
N LEU A 186 14.31 -14.95 -2.94
CA LEU A 186 13.30 -15.52 -3.84
C LEU A 186 12.74 -16.90 -3.40
N PRO A 187 13.57 -17.84 -2.83
CA PRO A 187 13.04 -19.10 -2.32
C PRO A 187 11.96 -18.96 -1.25
N HIS A 188 12.06 -17.95 -0.37
CA HIS A 188 11.03 -17.66 0.63
C HIS A 188 9.68 -17.39 -0.01
N TYR A 189 9.64 -16.55 -1.04
CA TYR A 189 8.38 -16.19 -1.72
C TYR A 189 7.80 -17.37 -2.48
N ILE A 190 8.64 -18.24 -3.03
CA ILE A 190 8.19 -19.49 -3.65
C ILE A 190 7.53 -20.41 -2.63
N ASP A 191 8.12 -20.53 -1.44
CA ASP A 191 7.51 -21.27 -0.34
C ASP A 191 6.17 -20.68 0.10
N VAL A 192 6.04 -19.34 0.06
CA VAL A 192 4.76 -18.66 0.32
C VAL A 192 3.71 -19.06 -0.73
N LEU A 193 4.06 -19.03 -2.02
CA LEU A 193 3.14 -19.46 -3.09
C LEU A 193 2.70 -20.92 -2.88
N ASN A 194 3.66 -21.80 -2.59
CA ASN A 194 3.38 -23.22 -2.38
C ASN A 194 2.45 -23.46 -1.18
N ARG A 195 2.66 -22.76 -0.07
CA ARG A 195 1.81 -22.83 1.13
C ARG A 195 0.40 -22.32 0.91
N LYS A 196 0.21 -21.29 0.06
CA LYS A 196 -1.13 -20.79 -0.30
C LYS A 196 -1.91 -21.80 -1.14
N GLY A 197 -1.23 -22.67 -1.90
CA GLY A 197 -1.85 -23.77 -2.64
C GLY A 197 -2.81 -23.33 -3.73
N TYR A 198 -2.68 -22.12 -4.26
CA TYR A 198 -3.50 -21.64 -5.37
C TYR A 198 -3.10 -22.32 -6.69
N ARG A 199 -4.03 -22.41 -7.62
CA ARG A 199 -3.74 -22.82 -8.99
C ARG A 199 -3.23 -21.63 -9.79
N TYR A 200 -1.91 -21.49 -9.91
CA TYR A 200 -1.29 -20.37 -10.59
C TYR A 200 -1.36 -20.52 -12.11
N GLY A 201 -1.59 -19.38 -12.82
CA GLY A 201 -1.65 -19.31 -14.27
C GLY A 201 -0.61 -18.37 -14.88
N ALA A 202 -0.24 -17.32 -14.18
CA ALA A 202 0.78 -16.36 -14.61
C ALA A 202 1.41 -15.64 -13.42
N HIS A 203 2.66 -15.23 -13.59
CA HIS A 203 3.39 -14.42 -12.64
C HIS A 203 3.94 -13.19 -13.36
N ILE A 204 3.60 -11.98 -12.91
CA ILE A 204 4.00 -10.71 -13.53
C ILE A 204 5.08 -10.07 -12.67
N ALA A 205 6.15 -9.62 -13.28
CA ALA A 205 7.24 -8.91 -12.60
C ALA A 205 7.61 -7.61 -13.33
N PRO A 206 8.28 -6.67 -12.64
CA PRO A 206 8.73 -5.43 -13.24
C PRO A 206 9.74 -5.66 -14.39
N HIS A 207 9.86 -4.67 -15.27
CA HIS A 207 10.72 -4.76 -16.44
C HIS A 207 12.21 -4.87 -16.13
N ASP A 208 12.66 -4.48 -14.94
CA ASP A 208 14.06 -4.57 -14.49
C ASP A 208 14.47 -5.97 -14.01
N ILE A 209 13.52 -6.91 -13.87
CA ILE A 209 13.81 -8.30 -13.48
C ILE A 209 14.78 -9.01 -14.45
N VAL A 210 14.85 -8.53 -15.71
CA VAL A 210 15.73 -9.09 -16.76
C VAL A 210 17.16 -8.55 -16.69
N VAL A 211 17.44 -7.59 -15.81
CA VAL A 211 18.78 -7.01 -15.62
C VAL A 211 19.69 -8.08 -15.01
N ARG A 212 20.83 -8.33 -15.67
CA ARG A 212 21.82 -9.30 -15.21
C ARG A 212 22.70 -8.72 -14.11
N GLU A 213 22.90 -9.48 -13.07
CA GLU A 213 23.84 -9.13 -12.01
C GLU A 213 25.28 -9.38 -12.45
N PHE A 214 26.16 -8.43 -12.17
CA PHE A 214 27.56 -8.51 -12.57
C PHE A 214 28.29 -9.70 -11.93
N SER A 215 27.92 -10.07 -10.71
CA SER A 215 28.56 -11.14 -9.92
C SER A 215 28.24 -12.54 -10.42
N THR A 216 27.00 -12.77 -10.89
CA THR A 216 26.49 -14.09 -11.25
C THR A 216 26.27 -14.26 -12.76
N GLY A 217 26.16 -13.15 -13.51
CA GLY A 217 25.80 -13.14 -14.92
C GLY A 217 24.35 -13.55 -15.19
N LYS A 218 23.57 -13.91 -14.16
CA LYS A 218 22.16 -14.27 -14.24
C LYS A 218 21.27 -13.09 -13.89
N SER A 219 20.11 -13.01 -14.51
CA SER A 219 19.05 -12.09 -14.10
C SER A 219 18.22 -12.70 -12.96
N ARG A 220 17.46 -11.87 -12.24
CA ARG A 220 16.47 -12.37 -11.26
C ARG A 220 15.40 -13.23 -11.94
N ARG A 221 15.07 -12.95 -13.20
CA ARG A 221 14.17 -13.79 -14.00
C ARG A 221 14.76 -15.18 -14.22
N ASP A 222 16.05 -15.28 -14.58
CA ASP A 222 16.71 -16.57 -14.76
C ASP A 222 16.73 -17.39 -13.46
N LEU A 223 16.99 -16.74 -12.33
CA LEU A 223 16.95 -17.40 -11.01
C LEU A 223 15.55 -17.87 -10.64
N ALA A 224 14.52 -17.09 -10.95
CA ALA A 224 13.14 -17.48 -10.72
C ALA A 224 12.75 -18.68 -11.58
N PHE A 225 13.15 -18.68 -12.82
CA PHE A 225 12.90 -19.78 -13.76
C PHE A 225 13.56 -21.08 -13.29
N ASP A 226 14.81 -21.02 -12.81
CA ASP A 226 15.53 -22.17 -12.22
C ASP A 226 14.77 -22.74 -10.98
N LEU A 227 13.97 -21.90 -10.30
CA LEU A 227 13.17 -22.25 -9.13
C LEU A 227 11.70 -22.59 -9.48
N GLY A 228 11.36 -22.63 -10.77
CA GLY A 228 10.04 -23.05 -11.26
C GLY A 228 9.02 -21.95 -11.48
N ILE A 229 9.43 -20.67 -11.43
CA ILE A 229 8.56 -19.52 -11.74
C ILE A 229 8.99 -18.86 -13.06
N ASP A 230 8.10 -18.87 -14.05
CA ASP A 230 8.31 -18.10 -15.28
C ASP A 230 7.55 -16.78 -15.20
N PHE A 231 8.31 -15.68 -15.15
CA PHE A 231 7.74 -14.34 -15.06
C PHE A 231 7.43 -13.75 -16.43
N GLN A 232 6.21 -13.26 -16.59
CA GLN A 232 5.84 -12.31 -17.62
C GLN A 232 6.34 -10.93 -17.21
N VAL A 233 7.09 -10.28 -18.10
CA VAL A 233 7.71 -8.99 -17.81
C VAL A 233 6.74 -7.86 -18.17
N ALA A 234 6.43 -7.01 -17.21
CA ALA A 234 5.58 -5.85 -17.42
C ALA A 234 6.23 -4.86 -18.43
N PRO A 235 5.44 -4.23 -19.30
CA PRO A 235 5.97 -3.24 -20.24
C PRO A 235 6.53 -2.02 -19.51
N LYS A 236 7.56 -1.40 -20.08
CA LYS A 236 8.12 -0.16 -19.53
C LYS A 236 7.29 1.03 -19.98
N LEU A 237 6.48 1.58 -19.11
CA LEU A 237 5.69 2.78 -19.32
C LEU A 237 6.15 3.92 -18.40
N LYS A 238 5.75 5.15 -18.73
CA LYS A 238 5.86 6.26 -17.76
C LYS A 238 5.00 5.97 -16.55
N VAL A 239 5.47 6.33 -15.36
CA VAL A 239 4.77 6.04 -14.10
C VAL A 239 3.36 6.62 -14.11
N MET A 240 3.18 7.86 -14.60
CA MET A 240 1.87 8.50 -14.65
C MET A 240 0.90 7.79 -15.59
N ASP A 241 1.34 7.33 -16.77
CA ASP A 241 0.51 6.58 -17.71
C ASP A 241 0.05 5.24 -17.07
N GLY A 242 0.94 4.60 -16.31
CA GLY A 242 0.61 3.42 -15.51
C GLY A 242 -0.40 3.71 -14.39
N ILE A 243 -0.28 4.85 -13.72
CA ILE A 243 -1.23 5.28 -12.67
C ILE A 243 -2.62 5.48 -13.27
N ASP A 244 -2.74 6.17 -14.41
CA ASP A 244 -4.04 6.40 -15.06
C ASP A 244 -4.68 5.11 -15.56
N THR A 245 -3.85 4.17 -16.07
CA THR A 245 -4.30 2.81 -16.39
C THR A 245 -4.83 2.10 -15.15
N THR A 246 -4.13 2.21 -14.02
CA THR A 246 -4.53 1.59 -12.76
C THR A 246 -5.85 2.16 -12.24
N ARG A 247 -6.08 3.47 -12.29
CA ARG A 247 -7.38 4.09 -11.94
C ARG A 247 -8.53 3.46 -12.72
N THR A 248 -8.37 3.32 -14.03
CA THR A 248 -9.38 2.69 -14.89
C THR A 248 -9.60 1.23 -14.50
N PHE A 249 -8.52 0.51 -14.19
CA PHE A 249 -8.57 -0.92 -13.83
C PHE A 249 -9.27 -1.15 -12.48
N LEU A 250 -9.05 -0.29 -11.50
CA LEU A 250 -9.65 -0.36 -10.15
C LEU A 250 -11.18 -0.38 -10.18
N ASN A 251 -11.82 0.23 -11.19
CA ASN A 251 -13.27 0.19 -11.34
C ASN A 251 -13.85 -1.22 -11.59
N LYS A 252 -13.00 -2.19 -11.93
CA LYS A 252 -13.38 -3.59 -12.18
C LYS A 252 -12.99 -4.53 -11.03
N CYS A 253 -12.29 -4.00 -10.02
CA CYS A 253 -11.71 -4.78 -8.94
C CYS A 253 -12.69 -5.00 -7.79
N TRP A 254 -12.67 -6.23 -7.27
CA TRP A 254 -13.33 -6.65 -6.03
C TRP A 254 -12.23 -7.14 -5.10
N PHE A 255 -12.19 -6.66 -3.88
CA PHE A 255 -11.10 -6.93 -2.94
C PHE A 255 -11.57 -7.76 -1.76
N ASP A 256 -10.84 -8.83 -1.43
CA ASP A 256 -11.02 -9.50 -0.15
C ASP A 256 -10.51 -8.61 0.97
N GLN A 257 -11.42 -8.16 1.83
CA GLN A 257 -11.15 -7.14 2.85
C GLN A 257 -10.08 -7.59 3.86
N GLU A 258 -10.10 -8.87 4.25
CA GLU A 258 -9.18 -9.38 5.27
C GLU A 258 -7.80 -9.66 4.68
N ASN A 259 -7.76 -10.38 3.55
CA ASN A 259 -6.52 -10.84 2.96
C ASN A 259 -5.75 -9.73 2.20
N THR A 260 -6.45 -8.68 1.74
CA THR A 260 -5.84 -7.58 0.98
C THR A 260 -5.70 -6.29 1.78
N LYS A 261 -6.07 -6.27 3.07
CA LYS A 261 -6.12 -5.08 3.92
C LYS A 261 -4.87 -4.20 3.80
N LYS A 262 -3.68 -4.76 3.98
CA LYS A 262 -2.41 -4.00 3.93
C LYS A 262 -2.13 -3.41 2.56
N GLY A 263 -2.41 -4.15 1.51
CA GLY A 263 -2.26 -3.67 0.15
C GLY A 263 -3.26 -2.56 -0.19
N LEU A 264 -4.52 -2.68 0.27
CA LEU A 264 -5.53 -1.63 0.13
C LEU A 264 -5.12 -0.34 0.85
N GLU A 265 -4.59 -0.45 2.06
CA GLU A 265 -4.05 0.70 2.81
C GLU A 265 -2.92 1.39 2.03
N ALA A 266 -2.03 0.62 1.42
CA ALA A 266 -0.96 1.17 0.60
C ALA A 266 -1.50 1.87 -0.66
N LEU A 267 -2.46 1.27 -1.37
CA LEU A 267 -3.10 1.91 -2.53
C LEU A 267 -3.82 3.21 -2.13
N LEU A 268 -4.52 3.22 -1.00
CA LEU A 268 -5.25 4.39 -0.49
C LEU A 268 -4.32 5.56 -0.18
N GLN A 269 -3.10 5.28 0.31
CA GLN A 269 -2.14 6.29 0.75
C GLN A 269 -1.05 6.61 -0.29
N TYR A 270 -1.01 5.92 -1.42
CA TYR A 270 -0.04 6.17 -2.49
C TYR A 270 -0.28 7.53 -3.14
N ARG A 271 0.70 8.44 -3.00
CA ARG A 271 0.49 9.86 -3.27
C ARG A 271 1.68 10.54 -3.94
N SER A 272 1.42 11.69 -4.53
CA SER A 272 2.42 12.68 -4.91
C SER A 272 2.85 13.51 -3.69
N SER A 273 4.05 14.05 -3.70
CA SER A 273 4.46 15.09 -2.75
C SER A 273 4.18 16.48 -3.30
N TYR A 274 3.80 17.40 -2.43
CA TYR A 274 3.68 18.81 -2.75
C TYR A 274 4.94 19.55 -2.35
N ASP A 275 5.53 20.33 -3.26
CA ASP A 275 6.66 21.22 -2.98
C ASP A 275 6.12 22.59 -2.59
N ASP A 276 6.08 22.87 -1.29
CA ASP A 276 5.54 24.12 -0.74
C ASP A 276 6.31 25.37 -1.21
N LYS A 277 7.60 25.23 -1.51
CA LYS A 277 8.44 26.35 -1.99
C LYS A 277 8.12 26.71 -3.44
N LYS A 278 7.89 25.69 -4.26
CA LYS A 278 7.59 25.88 -5.69
C LYS A 278 6.11 25.95 -5.98
N LYS A 279 5.24 25.65 -5.00
CA LYS A 279 3.78 25.60 -5.15
C LYS A 279 3.33 24.62 -6.26
N ILE A 280 4.02 23.49 -6.42
CA ILE A 280 3.72 22.48 -7.43
C ILE A 280 3.71 21.06 -6.86
N TRP A 281 2.89 20.20 -7.44
CA TRP A 281 2.93 18.77 -7.18
C TRP A 281 4.11 18.10 -7.87
N SER A 282 4.76 17.17 -7.18
CA SER A 282 5.76 16.30 -7.78
C SER A 282 5.13 15.50 -8.94
N GLN A 283 5.88 15.36 -10.04
CA GLN A 283 5.49 14.46 -11.13
C GLN A 283 5.82 12.98 -10.82
N ARG A 284 6.38 12.73 -9.65
CA ARG A 284 6.72 11.36 -9.21
C ARG A 284 6.03 11.09 -7.87
N PRO A 285 5.55 9.86 -7.67
CA PRO A 285 5.06 9.41 -6.38
C PRO A 285 6.12 9.56 -5.28
N VAL A 286 5.66 9.73 -4.05
CA VAL A 286 6.53 9.58 -2.87
C VAL A 286 7.00 8.14 -2.82
N HIS A 287 8.30 7.94 -2.61
CA HIS A 287 8.84 6.61 -2.41
C HIS A 287 8.89 6.31 -0.91
N ASP A 288 7.89 5.61 -0.45
CA ASP A 288 7.73 5.15 0.93
C ASP A 288 7.14 3.72 0.94
N TRP A 289 6.71 3.25 2.11
CA TRP A 289 6.13 1.92 2.26
C TRP A 289 4.93 1.63 1.34
N THR A 290 4.23 2.65 0.84
CA THR A 290 3.08 2.50 -0.07
C THR A 290 3.49 2.17 -1.49
N SER A 291 4.74 2.43 -1.86
CA SER A 291 5.25 2.32 -3.23
C SER A 291 5.22 0.88 -3.73
N HIS A 292 5.70 -0.07 -2.92
CA HIS A 292 5.88 -1.46 -3.36
C HIS A 292 4.55 -2.13 -3.73
N ALA A 293 3.53 -2.01 -2.87
CA ALA A 293 2.20 -2.53 -3.16
C ALA A 293 1.58 -1.88 -4.39
N SER A 294 1.73 -0.55 -4.51
CA SER A 294 1.16 0.23 -5.61
C SER A 294 1.85 -0.06 -6.94
N ASP A 295 3.16 -0.23 -6.93
CA ASP A 295 3.93 -0.58 -8.12
C ASP A 295 3.63 -2.01 -8.58
N ALA A 296 3.56 -2.97 -7.64
CA ALA A 296 3.13 -4.33 -7.95
C ALA A 296 1.72 -4.37 -8.56
N PHE A 297 0.76 -3.60 -8.00
CA PHE A 297 -0.58 -3.50 -8.56
C PHE A 297 -0.60 -2.84 -9.95
N ARG A 298 0.20 -1.80 -10.13
CA ARG A 298 0.35 -1.11 -11.42
C ARG A 298 0.90 -2.05 -12.50
N TYR A 299 1.88 -2.92 -12.18
CA TYR A 299 2.38 -3.91 -13.13
C TYR A 299 1.30 -4.88 -13.60
N LEU A 300 0.40 -5.32 -12.72
CA LEU A 300 -0.79 -6.08 -13.10
C LEU A 300 -1.63 -5.32 -14.13
N CYS A 301 -1.88 -4.04 -13.85
CA CYS A 301 -2.81 -3.22 -14.63
C CYS A 301 -2.32 -2.90 -16.05
N ILE A 302 -1.00 -2.84 -16.24
CA ILE A 302 -0.38 -2.49 -17.55
C ILE A 302 0.05 -3.70 -18.37
N THR A 303 -0.08 -4.92 -17.83
CA THR A 303 0.38 -6.14 -18.51
C THR A 303 -0.79 -6.89 -19.11
N ASP A 304 -0.66 -7.24 -20.40
CA ASP A 304 -1.58 -8.20 -21.04
C ASP A 304 -1.25 -9.60 -20.54
N VAL A 305 -2.15 -10.16 -19.72
CA VAL A 305 -1.91 -11.44 -19.05
C VAL A 305 -2.08 -12.59 -20.01
N VAL A 306 -1.02 -13.37 -20.21
CA VAL A 306 -1.03 -14.62 -20.97
C VAL A 306 -1.00 -15.78 -19.99
N PHE A 307 -2.04 -16.61 -19.97
CA PHE A 307 -2.10 -17.78 -19.12
C PHE A 307 -1.26 -18.93 -19.66
N THR A 308 -0.51 -19.60 -18.80
CA THR A 308 0.19 -20.84 -19.13
C THR A 308 -0.83 -21.98 -19.06
N GLY A 309 -1.14 -22.59 -20.22
CA GLY A 309 -2.12 -23.67 -20.35
C GLY A 309 -3.21 -23.35 -21.37
N ASN A 310 -4.08 -24.34 -21.67
CA ASN A 310 -5.06 -24.29 -22.76
C ASN A 310 -6.26 -23.34 -22.52
N ASP A 311 -6.17 -22.44 -21.55
CA ASP A 311 -7.23 -21.49 -21.22
C ASP A 311 -6.92 -20.14 -21.87
N SER A 312 -7.90 -19.67 -22.61
CA SER A 312 -7.94 -18.49 -23.49
C SER A 312 -7.12 -17.27 -23.01
N VAL A 313 -6.45 -16.64 -23.98
CA VAL A 313 -5.89 -15.27 -23.88
C VAL A 313 -6.98 -14.32 -23.35
N TRP A 314 -6.75 -13.73 -22.19
CA TRP A 314 -7.54 -12.61 -21.72
C TRP A 314 -6.90 -11.35 -22.29
N GLY A 315 -7.21 -11.05 -23.57
CA GLY A 315 -6.78 -9.81 -24.22
C GLY A 315 -7.64 -8.66 -23.74
N ARG A 316 -7.00 -7.56 -23.30
CA ARG A 316 -7.64 -6.26 -23.34
C ARG A 316 -7.87 -5.95 -24.83
N GLU A 317 -9.12 -5.68 -25.21
CA GLU A 317 -9.35 -4.72 -26.28
C GLU A 317 -8.83 -3.38 -25.74
N LEU A 318 -7.60 -3.05 -26.07
CA LEU A 318 -7.14 -1.67 -25.99
C LEU A 318 -8.10 -0.88 -26.88
N PRO A 319 -8.61 0.28 -26.44
CA PRO A 319 -9.29 1.16 -27.35
C PRO A 319 -8.32 1.40 -28.51
N GLU A 320 -8.77 1.14 -29.75
CA GLU A 320 -8.02 1.49 -30.96
C GLU A 320 -7.64 2.97 -30.81
N THR A 321 -6.37 3.21 -30.54
CA THR A 321 -5.84 4.57 -30.65
C THR A 321 -5.93 4.89 -32.12
N ASP A 322 -6.89 5.71 -32.48
CA ASP A 322 -7.01 6.29 -33.80
C ASP A 322 -5.73 7.10 -34.07
N LEU A 323 -4.79 6.47 -34.77
CA LEU A 323 -3.53 7.07 -35.18
C LEU A 323 -3.67 7.89 -36.48
N SER A 324 -4.90 8.18 -36.94
CA SER A 324 -5.17 8.88 -38.20
C SER A 324 -4.68 10.34 -38.24
N TRP A 325 -4.14 10.86 -37.12
CA TRP A 325 -3.61 12.24 -37.05
C TRP A 325 -2.06 12.31 -37.04
N ILE A 326 -1.37 11.18 -37.23
CA ILE A 326 0.09 11.15 -37.48
C ILE A 326 0.30 11.02 -38.98
N VAL A 327 0.30 12.17 -39.68
CA VAL A 327 0.86 12.36 -41.02
C VAL A 327 1.83 13.52 -40.97
#